data_9902dccb6f17bb55ca2bb85609d22171
#
_entry.id   9902dccb6f17bb55ca2bb85609d22171
#
_cell.length_a   1.000
_cell.length_b   1.000
_cell.length_c   1.000
_cell.angle_alpha   90.00
_cell.angle_beta   90.00
_cell.angle_gamma   90.00
#
_symmetry.space_group_name_H-M   'P 1'
#
loop_
_entity.id
_entity.type
_entity.pdbx_description
1 polymer ?
#
loop_
_entity_poly.entity_id
_entity_poly.type
_entity_poly.pdbx_seq_one_letter_code
_entity_poly.pdbx_strand_id
1 'polypeptide(L)'
;TLALPSLTKKDRAKVFSEINRGLSSLHEVNIDVVGLTDFGADGNYYERQISRWAKQYLSSETEKISEMNEMMEELPKKIPIDNSSRSLVHGDFRLDNMIFDKNEPKLLAIIDWEICTTGHPIADLASLIMQWEQTAGKISRGLKGIERGPLGIPSDGEFIKEYCRFRDIEYIKDFNFYLAFCFFRMACVIQGVKKRALSGIAANPERSNRETLSVPKLAARAYELMKAL
;
A
#
# COMPACT_ATOMS: atom_id res chain seq x y z
N THR A 1 -16.58 2.56 -5.22
CA THR A 1 -15.34 3.02 -5.85
C THR A 1 -14.67 4.06 -4.97
N LEU A 2 -13.34 4.17 -5.01
CA LEU A 2 -12.59 5.21 -4.29
C LEU A 2 -12.97 6.65 -4.72
N ALA A 3 -13.64 6.80 -5.85
CA ALA A 3 -14.13 8.11 -6.31
C ALA A 3 -15.31 8.65 -5.51
N LEU A 4 -15.92 7.86 -4.63
CA LEU A 4 -17.04 8.25 -3.76
C LEU A 4 -18.10 9.09 -4.48
N PRO A 5 -18.78 8.56 -5.50
CA PRO A 5 -19.64 9.34 -6.42
C PRO A 5 -20.85 9.96 -5.74
N SER A 6 -21.28 9.43 -4.59
CA SER A 6 -22.43 9.95 -3.83
C SER A 6 -22.13 11.21 -3.00
N LEU A 7 -20.85 11.57 -2.85
CA LEU A 7 -20.44 12.73 -2.05
C LEU A 7 -20.34 13.99 -2.91
N THR A 8 -20.54 15.16 -2.28
CA THR A 8 -20.20 16.45 -2.89
C THR A 8 -18.70 16.56 -3.07
N LYS A 9 -18.24 17.45 -3.97
CA LYS A 9 -16.81 17.77 -4.14
C LYS A 9 -16.14 18.14 -2.81
N LYS A 10 -16.80 18.99 -2.01
CA LYS A 10 -16.32 19.48 -0.71
C LYS A 10 -16.19 18.34 0.31
N ASP A 11 -17.19 17.48 0.41
CA ASP A 11 -17.17 16.39 1.38
C ASP A 11 -16.19 15.31 0.99
N ARG A 12 -16.04 15.06 -0.32
CA ARG A 12 -15.02 14.15 -0.82
C ARG A 12 -13.60 14.62 -0.49
N ALA A 13 -13.30 15.90 -0.71
CA ALA A 13 -12.01 16.47 -0.32
C ALA A 13 -11.74 16.32 1.19
N LYS A 14 -12.76 16.52 2.03
CA LYS A 14 -12.63 16.29 3.47
C LYS A 14 -12.39 14.83 3.82
N VAL A 15 -13.05 13.87 3.16
CA VAL A 15 -12.81 12.43 3.37
C VAL A 15 -11.33 12.11 3.10
N PHE A 16 -10.75 12.60 2.00
CA PHE A 16 -9.33 12.34 1.71
C PHE A 16 -8.39 13.00 2.71
N SER A 17 -8.72 14.19 3.22
CA SER A 17 -7.94 14.82 4.29
C SER A 17 -8.07 14.05 5.62
N GLU A 18 -9.24 13.51 5.95
CA GLU A 18 -9.44 12.65 7.12
C GLU A 18 -8.67 11.32 7.02
N ILE A 19 -8.60 10.71 5.83
CA ILE A 19 -7.77 9.53 5.57
C ILE A 19 -6.31 9.86 5.89
N ASN A 20 -5.82 11.00 5.40
CA ASN A 20 -4.44 11.44 5.61
C ASN A 20 -4.15 11.73 7.09
N ARG A 21 -5.06 12.43 7.76
CA ARG A 21 -4.97 12.72 9.20
C ARG A 21 -4.96 11.43 10.02
N GLY A 22 -5.84 10.46 9.71
CA GLY A 22 -5.88 9.17 10.38
C GLY A 22 -4.58 8.38 10.21
N LEU A 23 -4.01 8.37 8.99
CA LEU A 23 -2.73 7.73 8.71
C LEU A 23 -1.59 8.41 9.50
N SER A 24 -1.55 9.72 9.49
CA SER A 24 -0.52 10.50 10.19
C SER A 24 -0.61 10.25 11.70
N SER A 25 -1.81 10.30 12.28
CA SER A 25 -2.03 10.03 13.69
C SER A 25 -1.63 8.59 14.09
N LEU A 26 -1.92 7.61 13.23
CA LEU A 26 -1.46 6.24 13.44
C LEU A 26 0.06 6.16 13.54
N HIS A 27 0.76 6.83 12.63
CA HIS A 27 2.22 6.81 12.58
C HIS A 27 2.88 7.68 13.67
N GLU A 28 2.12 8.52 14.37
CA GLU A 28 2.58 9.30 15.54
C GLU A 28 2.46 8.55 16.85
N VAL A 29 1.77 7.41 16.87
CA VAL A 29 1.66 6.59 18.07
C VAL A 29 3.06 6.21 18.57
N ASN A 30 3.38 6.64 19.79
CA ASN A 30 4.61 6.22 20.44
C ASN A 30 4.46 4.78 20.93
N ILE A 31 5.09 3.84 20.22
CA ILE A 31 4.97 2.41 20.45
C ILE A 31 5.47 1.98 21.84
N ASP A 32 6.42 2.71 22.42
CA ASP A 32 6.97 2.41 23.75
C ASP A 32 5.98 2.81 24.83
N VAL A 33 5.37 3.99 24.70
CA VAL A 33 4.39 4.51 25.66
C VAL A 33 3.13 3.65 25.71
N VAL A 34 2.70 3.12 24.55
CA VAL A 34 1.49 2.26 24.47
C VAL A 34 1.79 0.78 24.71
N GLY A 35 3.04 0.41 25.07
CA GLY A 35 3.41 -0.96 25.41
C GLY A 35 3.52 -1.90 24.21
N LEU A 36 3.87 -1.39 23.04
CA LEU A 36 4.05 -2.16 21.80
C LEU A 36 5.51 -2.30 21.37
N THR A 37 6.45 -2.11 22.28
CA THR A 37 7.89 -2.23 22.01
C THR A 37 8.26 -3.60 21.43
N ASP A 38 7.68 -4.67 21.97
CA ASP A 38 7.92 -6.04 21.51
C ASP A 38 6.97 -6.48 20.37
N PHE A 39 6.13 -5.58 19.90
CA PHE A 39 5.20 -5.87 18.80
C PHE A 39 5.90 -5.75 17.44
N GLY A 40 6.06 -6.88 16.77
CA GLY A 40 6.78 -6.99 15.52
C GLY A 40 8.27 -7.33 15.69
N ALA A 41 8.91 -7.74 14.61
CA ALA A 41 10.28 -8.22 14.63
C ALA A 41 11.31 -7.08 14.57
N ASP A 42 12.49 -7.29 15.15
CA ASP A 42 13.62 -6.35 15.10
C ASP A 42 14.29 -6.28 13.73
N GLY A 43 15.18 -5.27 13.56
CA GLY A 43 15.99 -5.05 12.36
C GLY A 43 15.26 -4.25 11.28
N ASN A 44 15.87 -4.15 10.10
CA ASN A 44 15.32 -3.36 9.01
C ASN A 44 14.00 -3.94 8.48
N TYR A 45 12.96 -3.14 8.49
CA TYR A 45 11.61 -3.54 8.05
C TYR A 45 11.62 -4.02 6.60
N TYR A 46 12.21 -3.26 5.67
CA TYR A 46 12.19 -3.59 4.24
C TYR A 46 13.05 -4.81 3.90
N GLU A 47 14.19 -5.01 4.55
CA GLU A 47 14.99 -6.23 4.38
C GLU A 47 14.17 -7.49 4.72
N ARG A 48 13.49 -7.47 5.87
CA ARG A 48 12.63 -8.59 6.30
C ARG A 48 11.46 -8.80 5.36
N GLN A 49 10.79 -7.72 4.96
CA GLN A 49 9.61 -7.82 4.10
C GLN A 49 9.97 -8.29 2.68
N ILE A 50 11.02 -7.76 2.08
CA ILE A 50 11.49 -8.19 0.75
C ILE A 50 11.87 -9.67 0.78
N SER A 51 12.65 -10.10 1.77
CA SER A 51 13.04 -11.51 1.94
C SER A 51 11.82 -12.42 2.10
N ARG A 52 10.85 -12.03 2.94
CA ARG A 52 9.61 -12.78 3.16
C ARG A 52 8.81 -12.94 1.87
N TRP A 53 8.59 -11.85 1.14
CA TRP A 53 7.76 -11.85 -0.06
C TRP A 53 8.45 -12.53 -1.24
N ALA A 54 9.78 -12.42 -1.35
CA ALA A 54 10.56 -13.18 -2.32
C ALA A 54 10.42 -14.69 -2.11
N LYS A 55 10.55 -15.17 -0.87
CA LYS A 55 10.35 -16.59 -0.52
C LYS A 55 8.93 -17.05 -0.87
N GLN A 56 7.92 -16.23 -0.56
CA GLN A 56 6.53 -16.55 -0.88
C GLN A 56 6.30 -16.60 -2.38
N TYR A 57 6.86 -15.67 -3.16
CA TYR A 57 6.76 -15.66 -4.61
C TYR A 57 7.37 -16.93 -5.21
N LEU A 58 8.60 -17.26 -4.86
CA LEU A 58 9.29 -18.47 -5.35
C LEU A 58 8.52 -19.75 -5.02
N SER A 59 7.94 -19.85 -3.82
CA SER A 59 7.11 -21.00 -3.45
C SER A 59 5.78 -21.10 -4.21
N SER A 60 5.31 -19.98 -4.76
CA SER A 60 4.05 -19.88 -5.51
C SER A 60 4.23 -19.66 -7.00
N GLU A 61 5.45 -19.59 -7.51
CA GLU A 61 5.75 -19.36 -8.92
C GLU A 61 5.08 -20.41 -9.81
N THR A 62 4.42 -19.97 -10.87
CA THR A 62 3.76 -20.81 -11.87
C THR A 62 4.31 -20.58 -13.28
N GLU A 63 4.97 -19.46 -13.47
CA GLU A 63 5.67 -19.06 -14.68
C GLU A 63 6.76 -18.05 -14.33
N LYS A 64 7.82 -18.00 -15.13
CA LYS A 64 8.91 -17.02 -14.90
C LYS A 64 8.53 -15.65 -15.42
N ILE A 65 8.66 -14.66 -14.54
CA ILE A 65 8.50 -13.23 -14.86
C ILE A 65 9.85 -12.57 -14.57
N SER A 66 10.52 -12.10 -15.62
CA SER A 66 11.89 -11.53 -15.55
C SER A 66 11.98 -10.38 -14.57
N GLU A 67 10.99 -9.48 -14.61
CA GLU A 67 10.92 -8.33 -13.72
C GLU A 67 10.85 -8.73 -12.23
N MET A 68 10.17 -9.83 -11.90
CA MET A 68 10.13 -10.34 -10.53
C MET A 68 11.50 -10.85 -10.08
N ASN A 69 12.23 -11.54 -10.95
CA ASN A 69 13.58 -12.01 -10.64
C ASN A 69 14.53 -10.84 -10.39
N GLU A 70 14.51 -9.84 -11.28
CA GLU A 70 15.31 -8.61 -11.12
C GLU A 70 14.91 -7.83 -9.86
N MET A 71 13.61 -7.73 -9.55
CA MET A 71 13.15 -7.10 -8.30
C MET A 71 13.68 -7.81 -7.05
N MET A 72 13.67 -9.14 -7.03
CA MET A 72 14.18 -9.90 -5.88
C MET A 72 15.69 -9.71 -5.68
N GLU A 73 16.44 -9.50 -6.77
CA GLU A 73 17.89 -9.29 -6.73
C GLU A 73 18.28 -7.84 -6.40
N GLU A 74 17.63 -6.85 -7.04
CA GLU A 74 18.05 -5.46 -7.02
C GLU A 74 17.39 -4.62 -5.93
N LEU A 75 16.12 -4.90 -5.59
CA LEU A 75 15.38 -4.10 -4.61
C LEU A 75 16.06 -4.08 -3.23
N PRO A 76 16.63 -5.18 -2.71
CA PRO A 76 17.35 -5.16 -1.44
C PRO A 76 18.56 -4.21 -1.42
N LYS A 77 19.23 -4.04 -2.57
CA LYS A 77 20.42 -3.16 -2.72
C LYS A 77 20.05 -1.67 -2.72
N LYS A 78 18.79 -1.35 -2.91
CA LYS A 78 18.25 0.01 -3.05
C LYS A 78 17.46 0.47 -1.83
N ILE A 79 17.47 -0.28 -0.73
CA ILE A 79 16.79 0.12 0.51
C ILE A 79 17.36 1.47 0.97
N PRO A 80 16.52 2.52 1.12
CA PRO A 80 17.00 3.81 1.56
C PRO A 80 17.63 3.73 2.94
N ILE A 81 18.72 4.48 3.13
CA ILE A 81 19.26 4.76 4.46
C ILE A 81 18.33 5.79 5.09
N ASP A 82 17.48 5.32 5.98
CA ASP A 82 16.47 6.12 6.63
C ASP A 82 16.55 5.95 8.14
N ASN A 83 16.61 7.09 8.85
CA ASN A 83 16.63 7.15 10.30
C ASN A 83 15.23 7.38 10.89
N SER A 84 14.16 7.16 10.10
CA SER A 84 12.81 7.30 10.61
C SER A 84 12.57 6.33 11.76
N SER A 85 11.92 6.83 12.80
CA SER A 85 11.56 6.01 13.96
C SER A 85 10.59 4.91 13.54
N ARG A 86 10.75 3.74 14.16
CA ARG A 86 9.81 2.62 14.07
C ARG A 86 8.42 3.10 14.50
N SER A 87 7.41 2.79 13.69
CA SER A 87 6.03 3.23 13.86
C SER A 87 5.08 2.03 13.86
N LEU A 88 3.86 2.23 14.32
CA LEU A 88 2.78 1.26 14.10
C LEU A 88 2.37 1.29 12.63
N VAL A 89 2.40 0.15 11.96
CA VAL A 89 2.04 -0.03 10.55
C VAL A 89 0.79 -0.88 10.48
N HIS A 90 -0.24 -0.41 9.81
CA HIS A 90 -1.50 -1.14 9.63
C HIS A 90 -1.32 -2.33 8.67
N GLY A 91 -0.54 -2.16 7.60
CA GLY A 91 -0.25 -3.18 6.60
C GLY A 91 -1.29 -3.33 5.49
N ASP A 92 -2.56 -2.96 5.73
CA ASP A 92 -3.64 -2.86 4.73
C ASP A 92 -4.46 -1.57 4.90
N PHE A 93 -3.75 -0.43 5.01
CA PHE A 93 -4.39 0.88 5.18
C PHE A 93 -5.08 1.30 3.89
N ARG A 94 -6.42 1.29 3.90
CA ARG A 94 -7.26 1.57 2.74
C ARG A 94 -8.67 2.00 3.15
N LEU A 95 -9.36 2.68 2.23
CA LEU A 95 -10.70 3.23 2.51
C LEU A 95 -11.71 2.16 2.95
N ASP A 96 -11.63 0.94 2.42
CA ASP A 96 -12.53 -0.14 2.80
C ASP A 96 -12.38 -0.57 4.28
N ASN A 97 -11.22 -0.27 4.88
CA ASN A 97 -10.90 -0.58 6.29
C ASN A 97 -11.10 0.63 7.20
N MET A 98 -11.95 1.57 6.80
CA MET A 98 -12.24 2.79 7.53
C MET A 98 -13.73 2.98 7.77
N ILE A 99 -14.11 3.37 8.97
CA ILE A 99 -15.47 3.72 9.34
C ILE A 99 -15.57 5.23 9.44
N PHE A 100 -16.45 5.81 8.64
CA PHE A 100 -16.76 7.24 8.66
C PHE A 100 -18.09 7.50 9.33
N ASP A 101 -18.24 8.69 9.87
CA ASP A 101 -19.54 9.15 10.36
C ASP A 101 -20.57 9.20 9.22
N LYS A 102 -21.83 8.93 9.57
CA LYS A 102 -22.90 8.85 8.58
C LYS A 102 -23.28 10.23 8.02
N ASN A 103 -23.16 11.27 8.81
CA ASN A 103 -23.67 12.60 8.51
C ASN A 103 -22.57 13.59 8.11
N GLU A 104 -21.33 13.31 8.49
CA GLU A 104 -20.20 14.19 8.21
C GLU A 104 -18.95 13.40 7.76
N PRO A 105 -18.08 13.98 6.94
CA PRO A 105 -16.86 13.33 6.48
C PRO A 105 -15.79 13.31 7.57
N LYS A 106 -16.04 12.55 8.65
CA LYS A 106 -15.17 12.36 9.80
C LYS A 106 -14.83 10.89 9.96
N LEU A 107 -13.54 10.57 10.02
CA LEU A 107 -13.05 9.23 10.31
C LEU A 107 -13.30 8.90 11.79
N LEU A 108 -14.01 7.82 12.06
CA LEU A 108 -14.35 7.33 13.39
C LEU A 108 -13.43 6.19 13.84
N ALA A 109 -13.10 5.27 12.92
CA ALA A 109 -12.28 4.11 13.24
C ALA A 109 -11.54 3.56 12.02
N ILE A 110 -10.42 2.93 12.29
CA ILE A 110 -9.67 2.08 11.35
C ILE A 110 -9.84 0.65 11.86
N ILE A 111 -10.15 -0.28 10.96
CA ILE A 111 -10.46 -1.67 11.27
C ILE A 111 -9.56 -2.61 10.45
N ASP A 112 -9.63 -3.91 10.73
CA ASP A 112 -8.88 -4.97 10.01
C ASP A 112 -7.38 -4.94 10.28
N TRP A 113 -7.03 -5.07 11.56
CA TRP A 113 -5.67 -4.99 12.10
C TRP A 113 -4.89 -6.31 12.04
N GLU A 114 -5.39 -7.35 11.38
CA GLU A 114 -4.86 -8.71 11.42
C GLU A 114 -3.41 -8.87 10.89
N ILE A 115 -2.96 -7.92 10.04
CA ILE A 115 -1.59 -7.91 9.49
C ILE A 115 -0.75 -6.73 9.99
N CYS A 116 -1.22 -6.05 11.04
CA CYS A 116 -0.49 -4.93 11.60
C CYS A 116 0.82 -5.39 12.25
N THR A 117 1.76 -4.46 12.32
CA THR A 117 3.08 -4.68 12.89
C THR A 117 3.71 -3.34 13.26
N THR A 118 4.89 -3.38 13.87
CA THR A 118 5.73 -2.20 13.94
C THR A 118 6.76 -2.22 12.81
N GLY A 119 6.97 -1.07 12.17
CA GLY A 119 7.83 -0.97 10.99
C GLY A 119 8.00 0.45 10.49
N HIS A 120 8.26 0.58 9.21
CA HIS A 120 8.51 1.85 8.56
C HIS A 120 7.18 2.52 8.15
N PRO A 121 6.88 3.75 8.60
CA PRO A 121 5.58 4.41 8.38
C PRO A 121 5.21 4.59 6.90
N ILE A 122 6.21 4.82 6.03
CA ILE A 122 5.96 5.03 4.59
C ILE A 122 5.40 3.79 3.90
N ALA A 123 5.44 2.61 4.54
CA ALA A 123 4.86 1.38 3.99
C ALA A 123 3.34 1.50 3.77
N ASP A 124 2.60 2.07 4.72
CA ASP A 124 1.15 2.26 4.57
C ASP A 124 0.83 3.38 3.57
N LEU A 125 1.56 4.49 3.61
CA LEU A 125 1.38 5.59 2.65
C LEU A 125 1.62 5.11 1.21
N ALA A 126 2.73 4.43 0.97
CA ALA A 126 3.05 3.91 -0.36
C ALA A 126 2.07 2.82 -0.82
N SER A 127 1.58 1.99 0.12
CA SER A 127 0.53 1.00 -0.17
C SER A 127 -0.79 1.65 -0.59
N LEU A 128 -1.18 2.75 0.05
CA LEU A 128 -2.36 3.52 -0.32
C LEU A 128 -2.21 4.15 -1.72
N ILE A 129 -1.07 4.79 -2.00
CA ILE A 129 -0.78 5.38 -3.32
C ILE A 129 -0.73 4.29 -4.40
N MET A 130 -0.09 3.15 -4.15
CA MET A 130 -0.08 2.00 -5.07
C MET A 130 -1.50 1.54 -5.43
N GLN A 131 -2.43 1.52 -4.46
CA GLN A 131 -3.84 1.20 -4.75
C GLN A 131 -4.50 2.26 -5.65
N TRP A 132 -4.18 3.54 -5.47
CA TRP A 132 -4.72 4.61 -6.31
C TRP A 132 -4.21 4.58 -7.74
N GLU A 133 -2.98 4.11 -7.97
CA GLU A 133 -2.42 3.88 -9.31
C GLU A 133 -3.11 2.74 -10.08
N GLN A 134 -3.90 1.90 -9.40
CA GLN A 134 -4.68 0.87 -10.10
C GLN A 134 -5.84 1.51 -10.89
N THR A 135 -6.24 0.82 -11.97
CA THR A 135 -7.36 1.25 -12.81
C THR A 135 -8.67 1.26 -12.00
N ALA A 136 -9.48 2.29 -12.19
CA ALA A 136 -10.83 2.32 -11.63
C ALA A 136 -11.69 1.22 -12.28
N GLY A 137 -12.39 0.41 -11.46
CA GLY A 137 -13.22 -0.66 -11.99
C GLY A 137 -13.89 -1.52 -10.91
N LYS A 138 -14.54 -2.59 -11.36
CA LYS A 138 -15.22 -3.54 -10.47
C LYS A 138 -14.24 -4.45 -9.70
N ILE A 139 -13.08 -4.71 -10.27
CA ILE A 139 -12.07 -5.62 -9.71
C ILE A 139 -10.99 -4.81 -9.02
N SER A 140 -10.42 -3.83 -9.71
CA SER A 140 -9.45 -2.89 -9.18
C SER A 140 -10.17 -1.58 -8.84
N ARG A 141 -10.09 -1.17 -7.57
CA ARG A 141 -10.80 0.00 -7.03
C ARG A 141 -9.96 1.26 -7.06
N GLY A 142 -8.95 1.34 -7.96
CA GLY A 142 -8.04 2.47 -8.05
C GLY A 142 -8.67 3.76 -8.57
N LEU A 143 -7.82 4.75 -8.78
CA LEU A 143 -8.19 6.09 -9.27
C LEU A 143 -7.57 6.39 -10.65
N LYS A 144 -6.78 5.48 -11.23
CA LYS A 144 -6.17 5.68 -12.54
C LYS A 144 -7.25 5.84 -13.62
N GLY A 145 -7.11 6.90 -14.40
CA GLY A 145 -8.08 7.27 -15.44
C GLY A 145 -9.23 8.14 -14.96
N ILE A 146 -9.25 8.54 -13.68
CA ILE A 146 -10.23 9.49 -13.12
C ILE A 146 -9.59 10.88 -13.06
N GLU A 147 -10.29 11.88 -13.59
CA GLU A 147 -9.95 13.30 -13.39
C GLU A 147 -10.26 13.70 -11.93
N ARG A 148 -9.24 13.67 -11.07
CA ARG A 148 -9.39 13.83 -9.62
C ARG A 148 -9.75 15.26 -9.20
N GLY A 149 -9.12 16.27 -9.80
CA GLY A 149 -9.26 17.68 -9.42
C GLY A 149 -10.71 18.19 -9.43
N PRO A 150 -11.48 18.01 -10.54
CA PRO A 150 -12.88 18.39 -10.59
C PRO A 150 -13.73 17.68 -9.51
N LEU A 151 -13.34 16.48 -9.10
CA LEU A 151 -14.03 15.71 -8.08
C LEU A 151 -13.64 16.08 -6.63
N GLY A 152 -12.58 16.87 -6.43
CA GLY A 152 -12.06 17.19 -5.10
C GLY A 152 -11.24 16.05 -4.49
N ILE A 153 -10.70 15.16 -5.31
CA ILE A 153 -9.77 14.11 -4.90
C ILE A 153 -8.35 14.64 -5.12
N PRO A 154 -7.46 14.57 -4.13
CA PRO A 154 -6.09 15.05 -4.29
C PRO A 154 -5.31 14.19 -5.30
N SER A 155 -4.36 14.77 -5.98
CA SER A 155 -3.30 14.03 -6.66
C SER A 155 -2.42 13.29 -5.64
N ASP A 156 -1.66 12.31 -6.11
CA ASP A 156 -0.73 11.58 -5.24
C ASP A 156 0.27 12.53 -4.58
N GLY A 157 0.81 13.48 -5.33
CA GLY A 157 1.75 14.49 -4.81
C GLY A 157 1.14 15.42 -3.76
N GLU A 158 -0.11 15.87 -3.96
CA GLU A 158 -0.82 16.69 -2.97
C GLU A 158 -1.08 15.91 -1.68
N PHE A 159 -1.46 14.64 -1.78
CA PHE A 159 -1.71 13.80 -0.62
C PHE A 159 -0.41 13.51 0.16
N ILE A 160 0.68 13.19 -0.54
CA ILE A 160 1.99 12.98 0.08
C ILE A 160 2.48 14.25 0.77
N LYS A 161 2.33 15.41 0.11
CA LYS A 161 2.71 16.71 0.70
C LYS A 161 1.89 17.01 1.96
N GLU A 162 0.60 16.72 1.96
CA GLU A 162 -0.26 16.90 3.15
C GLU A 162 0.16 15.94 4.28
N TYR A 163 0.50 14.69 3.96
CA TYR A 163 1.06 13.74 4.93
C TYR A 163 2.36 14.27 5.56
N CYS A 164 3.28 14.77 4.74
CA CYS A 164 4.52 15.38 5.23
C CYS A 164 4.25 16.53 6.17
N ARG A 165 3.28 17.40 5.84
CA ARG A 165 2.85 18.52 6.70
C ARG A 165 2.29 18.04 8.05
N PHE A 166 1.46 17.00 8.07
CA PHE A 166 0.92 16.44 9.31
C PHE A 166 1.99 15.79 10.18
N ARG A 167 3.03 15.20 9.54
CA ARG A 167 4.12 14.51 10.22
C ARG A 167 5.31 15.43 10.57
N ASP A 168 5.23 16.70 10.26
CA ASP A 168 6.33 17.67 10.42
C ASP A 168 7.65 17.21 9.77
N ILE A 169 7.55 16.64 8.56
CA ILE A 169 8.71 16.27 7.75
C ILE A 169 8.72 17.06 6.45
N GLU A 170 9.91 17.42 5.97
CA GLU A 170 10.06 18.26 4.79
C GLU A 170 9.61 17.55 3.52
N TYR A 171 10.10 16.35 3.30
CA TYR A 171 9.74 15.48 2.16
C TYR A 171 10.12 14.02 2.43
N ILE A 172 9.61 13.12 1.62
CA ILE A 172 9.96 11.70 1.65
C ILE A 172 10.96 11.44 0.52
N LYS A 173 12.22 11.18 0.90
CA LYS A 173 13.26 10.81 -0.04
C LYS A 173 12.97 9.43 -0.65
N ASP A 174 13.36 9.24 -1.92
CA ASP A 174 13.29 7.96 -2.63
C ASP A 174 11.91 7.29 -2.58
N PHE A 175 10.81 8.09 -2.67
CA PHE A 175 9.44 7.56 -2.57
C PHE A 175 9.17 6.44 -3.59
N ASN A 176 9.83 6.46 -4.74
CA ASN A 176 9.75 5.39 -5.74
C ASN A 176 10.20 4.03 -5.21
N PHE A 177 11.15 3.96 -4.27
CA PHE A 177 11.53 2.69 -3.64
C PHE A 177 10.35 2.08 -2.87
N TYR A 178 9.70 2.88 -2.04
CA TYR A 178 8.57 2.42 -1.23
C TYR A 178 7.39 1.98 -2.10
N LEU A 179 7.15 2.70 -3.17
CA LEU A 179 6.09 2.38 -4.13
C LEU A 179 6.45 1.12 -4.94
N ALA A 180 7.70 0.97 -5.40
CA ALA A 180 8.19 -0.23 -6.08
C ALA A 180 8.04 -1.47 -5.20
N PHE A 181 8.41 -1.36 -3.92
CA PHE A 181 8.21 -2.43 -2.94
C PHE A 181 6.73 -2.81 -2.81
N CYS A 182 5.81 -1.84 -2.75
CA CYS A 182 4.38 -2.12 -2.65
C CYS A 182 3.84 -2.85 -3.88
N PHE A 183 4.26 -2.48 -5.08
CA PHE A 183 3.90 -3.18 -6.31
C PHE A 183 4.50 -4.61 -6.36
N PHE A 184 5.76 -4.77 -5.98
CA PHE A 184 6.41 -6.08 -5.84
C PHE A 184 5.65 -6.97 -4.85
N ARG A 185 5.37 -6.48 -3.65
CA ARG A 185 4.59 -7.18 -2.63
C ARG A 185 3.21 -7.60 -3.17
N MET A 186 2.50 -6.70 -3.85
CA MET A 186 1.19 -7.00 -4.41
C MET A 186 1.28 -8.09 -5.50
N ALA A 187 2.31 -8.04 -6.36
CA ALA A 187 2.56 -9.10 -7.34
C ALA A 187 2.76 -10.47 -6.66
N CYS A 188 3.53 -10.51 -5.56
CA CYS A 188 3.72 -11.74 -4.77
C CYS A 188 2.40 -12.26 -4.16
N VAL A 189 1.56 -11.37 -3.62
CA VAL A 189 0.25 -11.73 -3.06
C VAL A 189 -0.64 -12.34 -4.15
N ILE A 190 -0.77 -11.67 -5.30
CA ILE A 190 -1.60 -12.14 -6.41
C ILE A 190 -1.06 -13.43 -7.00
N GLN A 191 0.25 -13.61 -7.08
CA GLN A 191 0.86 -14.88 -7.50
C GLN A 191 0.47 -16.04 -6.57
N GLY A 192 0.44 -15.83 -5.26
CA GLY A 192 -0.05 -16.80 -4.29
C GLY A 192 -1.54 -17.14 -4.50
N VAL A 193 -2.37 -16.14 -4.83
CA VAL A 193 -3.79 -16.35 -5.19
C VAL A 193 -3.89 -17.22 -6.47
N LYS A 194 -3.09 -16.92 -7.49
CA LYS A 194 -3.01 -17.70 -8.75
C LYS A 194 -2.66 -19.15 -8.47
N LYS A 195 -1.64 -19.42 -7.68
CA LYS A 195 -1.22 -20.78 -7.32
C LYS A 195 -2.37 -21.56 -6.69
N ARG A 196 -3.06 -20.96 -5.71
CA ARG A 196 -4.22 -21.61 -5.06
C ARG A 196 -5.36 -21.88 -6.03
N ALA A 197 -5.64 -20.95 -6.96
CA ALA A 197 -6.67 -21.14 -7.98
C ALA A 197 -6.34 -22.33 -8.90
N LEU A 198 -5.10 -22.41 -9.38
CA LEU A 198 -4.63 -23.52 -10.22
C LEU A 198 -4.62 -24.88 -9.49
N SER A 199 -4.43 -24.85 -8.17
CA SER A 199 -4.48 -26.07 -7.32
C SER A 199 -5.90 -26.43 -6.88
N GLY A 200 -6.95 -25.74 -7.33
CA GLY A 200 -8.34 -26.04 -7.01
C GLY A 200 -8.78 -25.70 -5.57
N ILE A 201 -7.93 -24.99 -4.79
CA ILE A 201 -8.20 -24.65 -3.38
C ILE A 201 -8.58 -23.18 -3.16
N ALA A 202 -8.88 -22.44 -4.23
CA ALA A 202 -9.31 -21.06 -4.12
C ALA A 202 -10.77 -20.96 -3.68
N ALA A 203 -11.04 -20.09 -2.70
CA ALA A 203 -12.41 -19.84 -2.21
C ALA A 203 -13.32 -19.22 -3.30
N ASN A 204 -12.76 -18.49 -4.27
CA ASN A 204 -13.49 -17.94 -5.42
C ASN A 204 -12.61 -18.04 -6.68
N PRO A 205 -12.67 -19.14 -7.45
CA PRO A 205 -11.82 -19.37 -8.61
C PRO A 205 -11.97 -18.33 -9.73
N GLU A 206 -13.19 -17.84 -9.98
CA GLU A 206 -13.43 -16.85 -11.05
C GLU A 206 -12.77 -15.51 -10.74
N ARG A 207 -12.89 -15.03 -9.51
CA ARG A 207 -12.24 -13.82 -9.05
C ARG A 207 -10.73 -13.99 -9.06
N SER A 208 -10.24 -15.11 -8.56
CA SER A 208 -8.81 -15.43 -8.51
C SER A 208 -8.18 -15.44 -9.90
N ASN A 209 -8.85 -16.00 -10.91
CA ASN A 209 -8.37 -16.01 -12.29
C ASN A 209 -8.28 -14.59 -12.90
N ARG A 210 -9.20 -13.69 -12.56
CA ARG A 210 -9.17 -12.30 -13.05
C ARG A 210 -8.05 -11.50 -12.41
N GLU A 211 -7.82 -11.66 -11.11
CA GLU A 211 -6.75 -10.96 -10.36
C GLU A 211 -5.37 -11.43 -10.82
N THR A 212 -5.20 -12.70 -11.18
CA THR A 212 -3.92 -13.27 -11.61
C THR A 212 -3.40 -12.72 -12.93
N LEU A 213 -4.26 -12.21 -13.79
CA LEU A 213 -3.84 -11.54 -15.03
C LEU A 213 -3.06 -10.24 -14.77
N SER A 214 -3.08 -9.74 -13.55
CA SER A 214 -2.39 -8.49 -13.18
C SER A 214 -0.94 -8.69 -12.71
N VAL A 215 -0.48 -9.92 -12.43
CA VAL A 215 0.88 -10.15 -11.90
C VAL A 215 1.98 -9.56 -12.80
N PRO A 216 2.02 -9.82 -14.12
CA PRO A 216 3.03 -9.22 -14.98
C PRO A 216 2.97 -7.69 -15.02
N LYS A 217 1.75 -7.10 -14.96
CA LYS A 217 1.58 -5.63 -14.96
C LYS A 217 2.11 -5.00 -13.67
N LEU A 218 1.86 -5.64 -12.53
CA LEU A 218 2.36 -5.19 -11.23
C LEU A 218 3.89 -5.31 -11.17
N ALA A 219 4.44 -6.42 -11.67
CA ALA A 219 5.88 -6.65 -11.76
C ALA A 219 6.57 -5.60 -12.66
N ALA A 220 6.02 -5.34 -13.85
CA ALA A 220 6.55 -4.34 -14.77
C ALA A 220 6.54 -2.93 -14.14
N ARG A 221 5.45 -2.56 -13.44
CA ARG A 221 5.39 -1.26 -12.76
C ARG A 221 6.38 -1.16 -11.60
N ALA A 222 6.52 -2.21 -10.79
CA ALA A 222 7.52 -2.27 -9.73
C ALA A 222 8.94 -2.08 -10.28
N TYR A 223 9.26 -2.79 -11.36
CA TYR A 223 10.55 -2.73 -12.03
C TYR A 223 10.83 -1.34 -12.62
N GLU A 224 9.86 -0.74 -13.30
CA GLU A 224 9.94 0.63 -13.83
C GLU A 224 10.31 1.65 -12.74
N LEU A 225 9.61 1.60 -11.59
CA LEU A 225 9.87 2.47 -10.45
C LEU A 225 11.27 2.24 -9.86
N MET A 226 11.69 0.98 -9.75
CA MET A 226 13.01 0.63 -9.25
C MET A 226 14.12 1.13 -10.17
N LYS A 227 13.93 1.11 -11.49
CA LYS A 227 14.91 1.61 -12.47
C LYS A 227 15.02 3.13 -12.45
N ALA A 228 14.04 3.83 -11.92
CA ALA A 228 14.05 5.29 -11.77
C ALA A 228 14.70 5.77 -10.45
N LEU A 229 15.28 4.88 -9.65
CA LEU A 229 16.11 5.14 -8.46
C LEU A 229 17.59 5.31 -8.83
#